data_023647bfc5c9e91febb535ad9eef1f57
#
_entry.id   023647bfc5c9e91febb535ad9eef1f57
#
_cell.length_a   1.000
_cell.length_b   1.000
_cell.length_c   1.000
_cell.angle_alpha   90.00
_cell.angle_beta   90.00
_cell.angle_gamma   90.00
#
_symmetry.space_group_name_H-M   'P 1'
#
loop_
_entity.id
_entity.type
_entity.pdbx_description
1 polymer ?
#
loop_
_entity_poly.entity_id
_entity_poly.type
_entity_poly.pdbx_seq_one_letter_code
_entity_poly.pdbx_strand_id
1 'polypeptide(L)'
;MAHVRQQIRDRVATTLTSAVSLVSSRVFTTRVHPLNEALLPAISVYTGSESSERYQAGVTDMNRELSLEIDVYVRETSTFDDDCDAIAVQVEEAMAGDFTINGLAKSSVLTSTEIQFDGEADQILGVAKLTYQVKYVTAINDVETAK
;
A
#
# COMPACT_ATOMS: atom_id res chain seq x y z
N MET A 1 7.61 10.66 -17.72
CA MET A 1 7.83 10.05 -16.40
C MET A 1 6.52 10.05 -15.61
N ALA A 2 6.36 9.16 -14.67
CA ALA A 2 5.12 9.05 -13.91
C ALA A 2 5.07 10.03 -12.73
N HIS A 3 3.87 10.41 -12.33
CA HIS A 3 3.66 11.17 -11.11
C HIS A 3 4.32 10.46 -9.91
N VAL A 4 4.91 11.21 -9.00
CA VAL A 4 5.61 10.63 -7.83
C VAL A 4 4.70 9.65 -7.07
N ARG A 5 3.43 9.96 -6.92
CA ARG A 5 2.44 9.09 -6.29
C ARG A 5 2.37 7.70 -6.95
N GLN A 6 2.45 7.65 -8.29
CA GLN A 6 2.51 6.38 -9.02
C GLN A 6 3.84 5.67 -8.77
N GLN A 7 4.93 6.40 -8.76
CA GLN A 7 6.26 5.84 -8.47
C GLN A 7 6.30 5.23 -7.07
N ILE A 8 5.67 5.89 -6.09
CA ILE A 8 5.55 5.39 -4.71
C ILE A 8 4.79 4.06 -4.71
N ARG A 9 3.63 4.02 -5.34
CA ARG A 9 2.83 2.79 -5.42
C ARG A 9 3.61 1.64 -6.06
N ASP A 10 4.27 1.92 -7.18
CA ASP A 10 5.02 0.90 -7.91
C ASP A 10 6.23 0.41 -7.11
N ARG A 11 6.90 1.31 -6.41
CA ARG A 11 8.03 0.92 -5.55
C ARG A 11 7.59 0.06 -4.38
N VAL A 12 6.48 0.42 -3.73
CA VAL A 12 5.92 -0.38 -2.64
C VAL A 12 5.55 -1.77 -3.15
N ALA A 13 4.90 -1.85 -4.30
CA ALA A 13 4.53 -3.15 -4.89
C ALA A 13 5.77 -4.01 -5.15
N THR A 14 6.84 -3.41 -5.67
CA THR A 14 8.11 -4.11 -5.90
C THR A 14 8.71 -4.63 -4.59
N THR A 15 8.74 -3.79 -3.58
CA THR A 15 9.27 -4.15 -2.26
C THR A 15 8.49 -5.32 -1.66
N LEU A 16 7.16 -5.26 -1.70
CA LEU A 16 6.31 -6.31 -1.15
C LEU A 16 6.42 -7.61 -1.95
N THR A 17 6.55 -7.52 -3.27
CA THR A 17 6.74 -8.70 -4.12
C THR A 17 7.97 -9.50 -3.70
N SER A 18 9.04 -8.80 -3.35
CA SER A 18 10.28 -9.46 -2.92
C SER A 18 10.24 -9.91 -1.47
N ALA A 19 9.62 -9.15 -0.59
CA ALA A 19 9.72 -9.34 0.86
C ALA A 19 8.63 -10.25 1.44
N VAL A 20 7.43 -10.24 0.84
CA VAL A 20 6.30 -10.99 1.39
C VAL A 20 6.20 -12.35 0.70
N SER A 21 6.91 -13.33 1.24
CA SER A 21 6.99 -14.68 0.64
C SER A 21 5.66 -15.42 0.71
N LEU A 22 4.82 -15.12 1.69
CA LEU A 22 3.54 -15.84 1.89
C LEU A 22 2.53 -15.61 0.76
N VAL A 23 2.68 -14.53 -0.01
CA VAL A 23 1.79 -14.28 -1.16
C VAL A 23 2.40 -14.72 -2.49
N SER A 24 3.61 -15.30 -2.48
CA SER A 24 4.27 -15.87 -3.67
C SER A 24 4.27 -14.93 -4.88
N SER A 25 4.67 -13.68 -4.68
CA SER A 25 4.72 -12.63 -5.71
C SER A 25 3.34 -12.19 -6.25
N ARG A 26 2.25 -12.58 -5.61
CA ARG A 26 0.91 -12.13 -6.00
C ARG A 26 0.60 -10.76 -5.41
N VAL A 27 1.30 -9.75 -5.89
CA VAL A 27 1.13 -8.36 -5.48
C VAL A 27 0.67 -7.57 -6.70
N PHE A 28 -0.49 -6.93 -6.59
CA PHE A 28 -1.13 -6.20 -7.67
C PHE A 28 -1.24 -4.72 -7.32
N THR A 29 -1.20 -3.87 -8.34
CA THR A 29 -1.34 -2.41 -8.17
C THR A 29 -2.72 -1.92 -8.62
N THR A 30 -3.70 -2.78 -8.61
CA THR A 30 -5.07 -2.48 -9.04
C THR A 30 -6.04 -2.63 -7.88
N ARG A 31 -7.14 -1.90 -7.96
CA ARG A 31 -8.24 -2.02 -6.99
C ARG A 31 -9.15 -3.21 -7.26
N VAL A 32 -8.95 -3.88 -8.37
CA VAL A 32 -9.77 -5.05 -8.74
C VAL A 32 -9.29 -6.26 -7.94
N HIS A 33 -10.20 -6.88 -7.23
CA HIS A 33 -9.89 -8.06 -6.43
C HIS A 33 -9.53 -9.25 -7.31
N PRO A 34 -8.51 -10.03 -6.94
CA PRO A 34 -8.36 -11.36 -7.53
C PRO A 34 -9.48 -12.24 -6.96
N LEU A 35 -10.48 -12.55 -7.78
CA LEU A 35 -11.63 -13.34 -7.36
C LEU A 35 -11.39 -14.84 -7.43
N ASN A 36 -10.23 -15.27 -7.91
CA ASN A 36 -9.90 -16.67 -8.09
C ASN A 36 -9.14 -17.19 -6.87
N GLU A 37 -9.65 -18.25 -6.24
CA GLU A 37 -8.99 -18.89 -5.10
C GLU A 37 -7.54 -19.26 -5.36
N ALA A 38 -7.20 -19.60 -6.61
CA ALA A 38 -5.83 -19.95 -7.00
C ALA A 38 -4.88 -18.75 -6.86
N LEU A 39 -5.39 -17.54 -6.78
CA LEU A 39 -4.60 -16.33 -6.64
C LEU A 39 -4.51 -15.82 -5.20
N LEU A 40 -5.01 -16.59 -4.23
CA LEU A 40 -4.98 -16.24 -2.82
C LEU A 40 -3.92 -17.06 -2.07
N PRO A 41 -3.28 -16.50 -1.06
CA PRO A 41 -3.37 -15.12 -0.60
C PRO A 41 -2.70 -14.15 -1.58
N ALA A 42 -3.16 -12.91 -1.59
CA ALA A 42 -2.67 -11.90 -2.50
C ALA A 42 -2.70 -10.53 -1.82
N ILE A 43 -1.94 -9.59 -2.38
CA ILE A 43 -1.90 -8.20 -1.91
C ILE A 43 -2.27 -7.28 -3.07
N SER A 44 -3.05 -6.25 -2.77
CA SER A 44 -3.32 -5.17 -3.70
C SER A 44 -2.82 -3.86 -3.10
N VAL A 45 -2.02 -3.11 -3.85
CA VAL A 45 -1.48 -1.82 -3.43
C VAL A 45 -2.10 -0.75 -4.31
N TYR A 46 -2.78 0.22 -3.70
CA TYR A 46 -3.35 1.32 -4.46
C TYR A 46 -3.33 2.62 -3.63
N THR A 47 -3.46 3.73 -4.33
CA THR A 47 -3.50 5.04 -3.70
C THR A 47 -4.94 5.44 -3.45
N GLY A 48 -5.22 5.87 -2.24
CA GLY A 48 -6.52 6.40 -1.87
C GLY A 48 -6.56 7.92 -2.07
N SER A 49 -6.86 8.66 -1.02
CA SER A 49 -6.91 10.11 -1.07
C SER A 49 -5.54 10.73 -0.83
N GLU A 50 -5.39 11.95 -1.28
CA GLU A 50 -4.17 12.73 -1.06
C GLU A 50 -4.56 14.17 -0.74
N SER A 51 -3.95 14.74 0.28
CA SER A 51 -4.05 16.16 0.57
C SER A 51 -2.73 16.84 0.21
N SER A 52 -2.83 18.06 -0.32
CA SER A 52 -1.66 18.79 -0.77
C SER A 52 -1.71 20.20 -0.18
N GLU A 53 -0.56 20.65 0.29
CA GLU A 53 -0.45 21.95 0.91
C GLU A 53 0.86 22.61 0.49
N ARG A 54 0.81 23.92 0.16
CA ARG A 54 2.02 24.66 -0.11
C ARG A 54 2.78 24.83 1.21
N TYR A 55 4.09 24.56 1.17
CA TYR A 55 4.93 24.61 2.37
C TYR A 55 4.81 25.96 3.09
N GLN A 56 4.94 27.06 2.33
CA GLN A 56 4.67 28.42 2.81
C GLN A 56 4.50 29.35 1.62
N ALA A 57 3.91 30.51 1.87
CA ALA A 57 3.70 31.51 0.82
C ALA A 57 5.03 31.90 0.17
N GLY A 58 5.08 31.92 -1.15
CA GLY A 58 6.28 32.26 -1.91
C GLY A 58 7.23 31.11 -2.19
N VAL A 59 7.00 29.94 -1.61
CA VAL A 59 7.77 28.73 -1.85
C VAL A 59 7.08 27.89 -2.92
N THR A 60 7.85 27.26 -3.80
CA THR A 60 7.32 26.47 -4.91
C THR A 60 7.19 24.98 -4.59
N ASP A 61 7.38 24.60 -3.34
CA ASP A 61 7.26 23.20 -2.92
C ASP A 61 5.87 22.92 -2.35
N MET A 62 5.36 21.72 -2.66
CA MET A 62 4.11 21.21 -2.15
C MET A 62 4.38 20.05 -1.21
N ASN A 63 3.89 20.16 0.02
CA ASN A 63 3.82 19.02 0.93
C ASN A 63 2.58 18.21 0.60
N ARG A 64 2.75 16.92 0.49
CA ARG A 64 1.67 16.01 0.14
C ARG A 64 1.57 14.89 1.15
N GLU A 65 0.35 14.57 1.54
CA GLU A 65 0.06 13.42 2.40
C GLU A 65 -0.84 12.46 1.63
N LEU A 66 -0.28 11.31 1.32
CA LEU A 66 -0.94 10.29 0.52
C LEU A 66 -1.40 9.16 1.42
N SER A 67 -2.66 8.76 1.24
CA SER A 67 -3.18 7.55 1.84
C SER A 67 -2.87 6.39 0.90
N LEU A 68 -1.95 5.52 1.32
CA LEU A 68 -1.57 4.33 0.56
C LEU A 68 -2.24 3.13 1.20
N GLU A 69 -3.02 2.42 0.41
CA GLU A 69 -3.78 1.26 0.90
C GLU A 69 -3.08 -0.02 0.47
N ILE A 70 -2.87 -0.90 1.44
CA ILE A 70 -2.35 -2.25 1.19
C ILE A 70 -3.42 -3.21 1.68
N ASP A 71 -4.10 -3.86 0.74
CA ASP A 71 -5.16 -4.82 1.05
C ASP A 71 -4.60 -6.23 0.93
N VAL A 72 -4.71 -6.99 2.00
CA VAL A 72 -4.28 -8.39 2.05
C VAL A 72 -5.53 -9.26 1.93
N TYR A 73 -5.60 -10.05 0.86
CA TYR A 73 -6.73 -10.95 0.60
C TYR A 73 -6.36 -12.36 0.98
N VAL A 74 -7.16 -12.98 1.83
CA VAL A 74 -6.93 -14.33 2.33
C VAL A 74 -8.23 -15.12 2.25
N ARG A 75 -8.12 -16.43 1.97
CA ARG A 75 -9.29 -17.32 2.05
C ARG A 75 -9.75 -17.38 3.49
N GLU A 76 -11.06 -17.35 3.70
CA GLU A 76 -11.61 -17.56 5.03
C GLU A 76 -11.50 -19.03 5.39
N THR A 77 -10.71 -19.28 6.43
CA THR A 77 -10.55 -20.59 7.04
C THR A 77 -10.62 -20.42 8.55
N SER A 78 -10.53 -21.51 9.30
CA SER A 78 -10.50 -21.43 10.77
C SER A 78 -9.26 -20.68 11.29
N THR A 79 -8.22 -20.48 10.46
CA THR A 79 -6.99 -19.77 10.82
C THR A 79 -6.88 -18.42 10.12
N PHE A 80 -8.00 -17.84 9.68
CA PHE A 80 -8.01 -16.61 8.89
C PHE A 80 -7.26 -15.46 9.57
N ASP A 81 -7.56 -15.22 10.86
CA ASP A 81 -6.92 -14.12 11.59
C ASP A 81 -5.40 -14.34 11.72
N ASP A 82 -4.98 -15.56 11.99
CA ASP A 82 -3.57 -15.89 12.09
C ASP A 82 -2.86 -15.72 10.74
N ASP A 83 -3.52 -16.12 9.66
CA ASP A 83 -2.97 -15.97 8.31
C ASP A 83 -2.82 -14.49 7.91
N CYS A 84 -3.81 -13.67 8.22
CA CYS A 84 -3.74 -12.24 8.00
C CYS A 84 -2.61 -11.60 8.81
N ASP A 85 -2.48 -11.97 10.06
CA ASP A 85 -1.46 -11.41 10.94
C ASP A 85 -0.05 -11.83 10.48
N ALA A 86 0.11 -13.06 10.02
CA ALA A 86 1.40 -13.53 9.51
C ALA A 86 1.85 -12.73 8.27
N ILE A 87 0.92 -12.45 7.36
CA ILE A 87 1.21 -11.64 6.19
C ILE A 87 1.47 -10.19 6.59
N ALA A 88 0.68 -9.67 7.54
CA ALA A 88 0.85 -8.30 8.04
C ALA A 88 2.24 -8.09 8.66
N VAL A 89 2.76 -9.08 9.37
CA VAL A 89 4.14 -9.02 9.91
C VAL A 89 5.13 -8.77 8.80
N GLN A 90 5.05 -9.54 7.72
CA GLN A 90 5.97 -9.38 6.59
C GLN A 90 5.81 -8.02 5.90
N VAL A 91 4.57 -7.55 5.74
CA VAL A 91 4.29 -6.24 5.13
C VAL A 91 4.85 -5.12 6.00
N GLU A 92 4.54 -5.13 7.28
CA GLU A 92 4.97 -4.05 8.19
C GLU A 92 6.48 -4.01 8.32
N GLU A 93 7.14 -5.16 8.39
CA GLU A 93 8.61 -5.21 8.43
C GLU A 93 9.23 -4.71 7.13
N ALA A 94 8.66 -5.06 5.99
CA ALA A 94 9.14 -4.57 4.69
C ALA A 94 8.97 -3.06 4.56
N MET A 95 7.84 -2.52 4.98
CA MET A 95 7.59 -1.09 4.94
C MET A 95 8.52 -0.33 5.90
N ALA A 96 8.76 -0.88 7.07
CA ALA A 96 9.69 -0.27 8.03
C ALA A 96 11.13 -0.27 7.49
N GLY A 97 11.51 -1.29 6.75
CA GLY A 97 12.84 -1.38 6.13
C GLY A 97 13.06 -0.40 4.99
N ASP A 98 12.00 0.13 4.41
CA ASP A 98 12.06 1.11 3.31
C ASP A 98 11.04 2.23 3.56
N PHE A 99 11.09 2.84 4.73
CA PHE A 99 10.10 3.84 5.14
C PHE A 99 10.13 5.13 4.32
N THR A 100 11.22 5.41 3.62
CA THR A 100 11.32 6.55 2.70
C THR A 100 10.95 6.16 1.27
N ILE A 101 10.59 4.92 1.04
CA ILE A 101 10.17 4.37 -0.25
C ILE A 101 11.20 4.73 -1.32
N ASN A 102 12.43 4.26 -1.10
CA ASN A 102 13.58 4.50 -1.96
C ASN A 102 13.86 5.99 -2.19
N GLY A 103 13.63 6.81 -1.16
CA GLY A 103 13.86 8.25 -1.23
C GLY A 103 12.75 9.05 -1.90
N LEU A 104 11.69 8.41 -2.36
CA LEU A 104 10.54 9.10 -2.96
C LEU A 104 9.71 9.84 -1.92
N ALA A 105 9.71 9.36 -0.68
CA ALA A 105 8.92 9.93 0.40
C ALA A 105 9.82 10.37 1.56
N LYS A 106 9.29 11.26 2.38
CA LYS A 106 9.94 11.66 3.62
C LYS A 106 9.66 10.66 4.73
N SER A 107 8.46 10.08 4.74
CA SER A 107 8.08 9.08 5.72
C SER A 107 6.87 8.28 5.24
N SER A 108 6.75 7.07 5.75
CA SER A 108 5.55 6.26 5.62
C SER A 108 5.25 5.64 6.98
N VAL A 109 4.02 5.78 7.44
CA VAL A 109 3.60 5.35 8.78
C VAL A 109 2.26 4.62 8.65
N LEU A 110 2.17 3.44 9.28
CA LEU A 110 0.91 2.72 9.37
C LEU A 110 -0.04 3.49 10.29
N THR A 111 -1.21 3.85 9.79
CA THR A 111 -2.19 4.63 10.55
C THR A 111 -3.42 3.84 10.96
N SER A 112 -3.76 2.78 10.22
CA SER A 112 -4.89 1.93 10.62
C SER A 112 -4.76 0.54 10.03
N THR A 113 -5.37 -0.42 10.73
CA THR A 113 -5.52 -1.80 10.26
C THR A 113 -6.97 -2.19 10.46
N GLU A 114 -7.63 -2.62 9.39
CA GLU A 114 -9.03 -3.02 9.44
C GLU A 114 -9.18 -4.38 8.81
N ILE A 115 -9.85 -5.29 9.53
CA ILE A 115 -10.08 -6.65 9.05
C ILE A 115 -11.56 -6.80 8.74
N GLN A 116 -11.87 -7.20 7.51
CA GLN A 116 -13.23 -7.35 7.02
C GLN A 116 -13.45 -8.72 6.40
N PHE A 117 -14.67 -9.18 6.44
CA PHE A 117 -15.10 -10.41 5.76
C PHE A 117 -16.05 -10.04 4.63
N ASP A 118 -15.84 -10.64 3.46
CA ASP A 118 -16.77 -10.51 2.35
C ASP A 118 -17.46 -11.86 2.16
N GLY A 119 -18.67 -11.99 2.70
CA GLY A 119 -19.41 -13.24 2.72
C GLY A 119 -20.46 -13.40 1.63
N GLU A 120 -20.48 -12.54 0.62
CA GLU A 120 -21.56 -12.50 -0.36
C GLU A 120 -21.38 -13.43 -1.56
N ALA A 121 -20.21 -14.06 -1.70
CA ALA A 121 -19.95 -14.95 -2.82
C ALA A 121 -19.83 -16.39 -2.37
N ASP A 122 -19.85 -17.32 -3.32
CA ASP A 122 -19.57 -18.73 -3.08
C ASP A 122 -18.18 -18.94 -2.48
N GLN A 123 -17.35 -17.90 -2.49
CA GLN A 123 -16.03 -17.87 -1.88
C GLN A 123 -16.03 -16.84 -0.76
N ILE A 124 -15.75 -17.30 0.44
CA ILE A 124 -15.64 -16.41 1.59
C ILE A 124 -14.23 -15.86 1.63
N LEU A 125 -14.15 -14.57 1.37
CA LEU A 125 -12.91 -13.84 1.28
C LEU A 125 -12.75 -12.95 2.50
N GLY A 126 -11.57 -12.99 3.12
CA GLY A 126 -11.22 -12.02 4.15
C GLY A 126 -10.25 -11.01 3.62
N VAL A 127 -10.36 -9.78 4.09
CA VAL A 127 -9.49 -8.67 3.70
C VAL A 127 -8.94 -8.00 4.94
N ALA A 128 -7.63 -7.88 5.02
CA ALA A 128 -6.98 -7.02 5.99
C ALA A 128 -6.51 -5.76 5.26
N LYS A 129 -7.04 -4.61 5.65
CA LYS A 129 -6.69 -3.32 5.05
C LYS A 129 -5.68 -2.61 5.92
N LEU A 130 -4.49 -2.39 5.38
CA LEU A 130 -3.44 -1.65 6.04
C LEU A 130 -3.33 -0.29 5.37
N THR A 131 -3.60 0.78 6.11
CA THR A 131 -3.54 2.14 5.59
C THR A 131 -2.26 2.81 6.08
N TYR A 132 -1.44 3.22 5.13
CA TYR A 132 -0.22 3.98 5.41
C TYR A 132 -0.39 5.42 5.01
N GLN A 133 0.05 6.33 5.86
CA GLN A 133 0.18 7.73 5.50
C GLN A 133 1.59 7.98 5.00
N VAL A 134 1.70 8.40 3.76
CA VAL A 134 2.98 8.66 3.10
C VAL A 134 3.10 10.15 2.90
N LYS A 135 4.15 10.74 3.45
CA LYS A 135 4.44 12.17 3.28
C LYS A 135 5.56 12.33 2.27
N TYR A 136 5.31 13.13 1.24
CA TYR A 136 6.31 13.41 0.23
C TYR A 136 6.19 14.86 -0.26
N VAL A 137 7.21 15.31 -0.96
CA VAL A 137 7.30 16.70 -1.42
C VAL A 137 7.61 16.72 -2.90
N THR A 138 6.93 17.58 -3.64
CA THR A 138 7.27 17.88 -5.04
C THR A 138 7.32 19.39 -5.24
N ALA A 139 7.95 19.82 -6.33
CA ALA A 139 7.75 21.19 -6.78
C ALA A 139 6.33 21.33 -7.35
N ILE A 140 5.78 22.54 -7.32
CA ILE A 140 4.45 22.81 -7.87
C ILE A 140 4.39 22.48 -9.36
N ASN A 141 5.46 22.74 -10.07
CA ASN A 141 5.52 22.58 -11.53
C ASN A 141 6.24 21.31 -11.97
N ASP A 142 6.62 20.44 -11.05
CA ASP A 142 7.25 19.18 -11.37
C ASP A 142 6.77 18.09 -10.40
N VAL A 143 5.71 17.40 -10.79
CA VAL A 143 5.10 16.34 -9.98
C VAL A 143 5.66 14.95 -10.29
N GLU A 144 6.66 14.89 -11.16
CA GLU A 144 7.30 13.66 -11.56
C GLU A 144 8.61 13.40 -10.80
N THR A 145 9.08 14.39 -10.06
CA THR A 145 10.33 14.31 -9.32
C THR A 145 10.08 14.59 -7.83
N ALA A 146 10.44 13.64 -6.99
CA ALA A 146 10.38 13.82 -5.53
C ALA A 146 11.52 14.71 -5.06
N LYS A 147 11.22 15.51 -4.04
CA LYS A 147 12.21 16.40 -3.44
C LYS A 147 12.70 15.93 -2.08
#